data_2c33ef377bd8862706dc7a3bb9fede52
#
_entry.id   2c33ef377bd8862706dc7a3bb9fede52
#
_cell.length_a   1.000
_cell.length_b   1.000
_cell.length_c   1.000
_cell.angle_alpha   90.00
_cell.angle_beta   90.00
_cell.angle_gamma   90.00
#
_symmetry.space_group_name_H-M   'P 1'
#
loop_
_entity.id
_entity.type
_entity.pdbx_description
1 polymer ?
#
loop_
_entity_poly.entity_id
_entity_poly.type
_entity_poly.pdbx_seq_one_letter_code
_entity_poly.pdbx_strand_id
1 'polypeptide(L)'
;MAAAHSSARLYDDSFEQLLARTDLPQFDSISLHGIWTWVSRDNHRFIAEFARRHLKPGGVFYVSYNCFPGWSPAYPLRQLFALHDRFGVAPHGASARVDAALQFSEALLAAQPNYLQAAPQLPERLKTIMGQNRQYLAHEYFNREWNCMYFTKCAGSPGV
;
A
#
# COMPACT_ATOMS: atom_id res chain seq x y z
N MET A 1 -26.87 -2.07 3.33
CA MET A 1 -28.00 -1.63 4.19
C MET A 1 -27.59 -0.84 5.44
N ALA A 2 -26.35 -0.35 5.55
CA ALA A 2 -25.93 0.49 6.69
C ALA A 2 -26.17 2.00 6.50
N ALA A 3 -26.53 2.44 5.30
CA ALA A 3 -26.67 3.86 4.98
C ALA A 3 -27.99 4.52 5.41
N ALA A 4 -28.95 3.74 5.89
CA ALA A 4 -30.30 4.27 6.17
C ALA A 4 -30.39 5.12 7.46
N HIS A 5 -29.36 5.14 8.30
CA HIS A 5 -29.33 5.88 9.57
C HIS A 5 -28.06 6.68 9.84
N SER A 6 -27.19 6.86 8.85
CA SER A 6 -25.97 7.66 9.00
C SER A 6 -26.11 9.00 8.27
N SER A 7 -25.62 10.07 8.89
CA SER A 7 -25.42 11.37 8.23
C SER A 7 -24.22 11.37 7.27
N ALA A 8 -23.65 10.19 6.95
CA ALA A 8 -22.51 10.05 6.08
C ALA A 8 -22.86 10.43 4.64
N ARG A 9 -22.01 11.24 4.02
CA ARG A 9 -22.03 11.53 2.59
C ARG A 9 -20.95 10.71 1.91
N LEU A 10 -21.33 9.95 0.89
CA LEU A 10 -20.41 9.14 0.09
C LEU A 10 -20.19 9.84 -1.25
N TYR A 11 -18.94 9.93 -1.65
CA TYR A 11 -18.52 10.51 -2.93
C TYR A 11 -17.69 9.47 -3.69
N ASP A 12 -17.92 9.36 -5.00
CA ASP A 12 -17.13 8.54 -5.93
C ASP A 12 -16.16 9.44 -6.71
N ASP A 13 -15.43 10.27 -5.96
CA ASP A 13 -14.48 11.23 -6.50
C ASP A 13 -13.04 10.69 -6.41
N SER A 14 -12.20 10.98 -7.38
CA SER A 14 -10.75 10.87 -7.22
C SER A 14 -10.26 11.90 -6.19
N PHE A 15 -9.02 11.73 -5.67
CA PHE A 15 -8.43 12.72 -4.75
C PHE A 15 -8.32 14.13 -5.37
N GLU A 16 -8.04 14.21 -6.67
CA GLU A 16 -8.01 15.47 -7.42
C GLU A 16 -9.40 16.10 -7.48
N GLN A 17 -10.43 15.32 -7.82
CA GLN A 17 -11.81 15.79 -7.87
C GLN A 17 -12.31 16.21 -6.50
N LEU A 18 -11.99 15.43 -5.46
CA LEU A 18 -12.34 15.76 -4.08
C LEU A 18 -11.69 17.09 -3.65
N LEU A 19 -10.42 17.33 -4.02
CA LEU A 19 -9.72 18.59 -3.76
C LEU A 19 -10.34 19.77 -4.50
N ALA A 20 -10.90 19.55 -5.69
CA ALA A 20 -11.52 20.60 -6.50
C ALA A 20 -12.91 21.01 -5.99
N ARG A 21 -13.52 20.27 -5.05
CA ARG A 21 -14.84 20.58 -4.48
C ARG A 21 -14.80 21.86 -3.66
N THR A 22 -15.88 22.65 -3.81
CA THR A 22 -16.06 23.91 -3.08
C THR A 22 -17.21 23.85 -2.05
N ASP A 23 -17.94 22.73 -2.02
CA ASP A 23 -19.10 22.51 -1.17
C ASP A 23 -18.80 21.73 0.13
N LEU A 24 -17.52 21.40 0.37
CA LEU A 24 -17.09 20.67 1.55
C LEU A 24 -16.79 21.63 2.72
N PRO A 25 -17.20 21.27 3.95
CA PRO A 25 -16.87 22.05 5.15
C PRO A 25 -15.40 21.87 5.55
N GLN A 26 -14.99 22.58 6.58
CA GLN A 26 -13.82 22.24 7.38
C GLN A 26 -14.15 21.14 8.37
N PHE A 27 -13.16 20.25 8.63
CA PHE A 27 -13.28 19.08 9.47
C PHE A 27 -12.46 19.20 10.75
N ASP A 28 -12.93 18.63 11.83
CA ASP A 28 -12.18 18.51 13.09
C ASP A 28 -11.15 17.37 13.00
N SER A 29 -11.44 16.36 12.17
CA SER A 29 -10.53 15.26 11.89
C SER A 29 -10.66 14.77 10.47
N ILE A 30 -9.51 14.37 9.88
CA ILE A 30 -9.41 13.71 8.58
C ILE A 30 -8.65 12.41 8.81
N SER A 31 -9.18 11.28 8.33
CA SER A 31 -8.57 9.97 8.51
C SER A 31 -8.29 9.32 7.16
N LEU A 32 -7.04 8.89 6.98
CA LEU A 32 -6.57 8.13 5.83
C LEU A 32 -6.00 6.80 6.32
N HIS A 33 -6.82 5.76 6.30
CA HIS A 33 -6.45 4.45 6.82
C HIS A 33 -5.99 3.50 5.72
N GLY A 34 -4.71 3.07 5.77
CA GLY A 34 -4.14 2.06 4.88
C GLY A 34 -4.06 2.44 3.40
N ILE A 35 -4.11 3.73 3.04
CA ILE A 35 -4.13 4.18 1.65
C ILE A 35 -2.78 4.76 1.22
N TRP A 36 -2.09 5.47 2.10
CA TRP A 36 -0.89 6.26 1.79
C TRP A 36 0.20 5.48 1.08
N THR A 37 0.39 4.21 1.41
CA THR A 37 1.38 3.34 0.77
C THR A 37 1.08 3.05 -0.71
N TRP A 38 -0.21 3.10 -1.10
CA TRP A 38 -0.72 2.55 -2.36
C TRP A 38 -1.08 3.59 -3.41
N VAL A 39 -0.84 4.84 -3.14
CA VAL A 39 -1.20 5.94 -4.05
C VAL A 39 0.03 6.62 -4.64
N SER A 40 -0.15 7.23 -5.81
CA SER A 40 0.90 7.96 -6.52
C SER A 40 1.36 9.22 -5.77
N ARG A 41 2.50 9.77 -6.17
CA ARG A 41 3.00 11.05 -5.63
C ARG A 41 2.02 12.19 -5.85
N ASP A 42 1.29 12.20 -6.96
CA ASP A 42 0.29 13.23 -7.23
C ASP A 42 -0.87 13.11 -6.26
N ASN A 43 -1.34 11.89 -6.00
CA ASN A 43 -2.37 11.65 -4.99
C ASN A 43 -1.88 12.03 -3.59
N HIS A 44 -0.63 11.78 -3.21
CA HIS A 44 -0.07 12.31 -1.95
C HIS A 44 -0.20 13.83 -1.86
N ARG A 45 0.11 14.56 -2.94
CA ARG A 45 -0.02 16.02 -2.98
C ARG A 45 -1.47 16.47 -2.87
N PHE A 46 -2.39 15.81 -3.58
CA PHE A 46 -3.82 16.13 -3.50
C PHE A 46 -4.37 15.88 -2.09
N ILE A 47 -4.02 14.77 -1.46
CA ILE A 47 -4.43 14.44 -0.09
C ILE A 47 -3.87 15.46 0.92
N ALA A 48 -2.58 15.81 0.82
CA ALA A 48 -1.94 16.77 1.70
C ALA A 48 -2.57 18.16 1.55
N GLU A 49 -2.81 18.60 0.31
CA GLU A 49 -3.46 19.88 0.04
C GLU A 49 -4.92 19.90 0.50
N PHE A 50 -5.64 18.78 0.35
CA PHE A 50 -6.97 18.63 0.89
C PHE A 50 -6.98 18.78 2.42
N ALA A 51 -6.08 18.09 3.11
CA ALA A 51 -5.95 18.22 4.56
C ALA A 51 -5.62 19.66 4.97
N ARG A 52 -4.69 20.32 4.30
CA ARG A 52 -4.33 21.72 4.56
C ARG A 52 -5.50 22.71 4.41
N ARG A 53 -6.38 22.46 3.42
CA ARG A 53 -7.54 23.37 3.16
C ARG A 53 -8.72 23.11 4.09
N HIS A 54 -8.95 21.83 4.39
CA HIS A 54 -10.19 21.41 5.03
C HIS A 54 -10.04 21.00 6.50
N LEU A 55 -8.81 20.87 7.03
CA LEU A 55 -8.63 20.63 8.45
C LEU A 55 -8.70 21.95 9.22
N LYS A 56 -9.51 22.00 10.27
CA LYS A 56 -9.59 23.17 11.16
C LYS A 56 -8.27 23.37 11.91
N PRO A 57 -7.95 24.60 12.30
CA PRO A 57 -6.86 24.83 13.25
C PRO A 57 -7.02 24.00 14.52
N GLY A 58 -5.99 23.23 14.90
CA GLY A 58 -6.05 22.28 16.01
C GLY A 58 -6.73 20.95 15.71
N GLY A 59 -7.19 20.73 14.49
CA GLY A 59 -7.75 19.45 14.04
C GLY A 59 -6.69 18.36 13.88
N VAL A 60 -7.14 17.10 13.75
CA VAL A 60 -6.26 15.93 13.66
C VAL A 60 -6.28 15.33 12.27
N PHE A 61 -5.09 15.15 11.66
CA PHE A 61 -4.91 14.36 10.46
C PHE A 61 -4.31 13.00 10.82
N TYR A 62 -5.11 11.93 10.70
CA TYR A 62 -4.65 10.56 10.94
C TYR A 62 -4.26 9.89 9.62
N VAL A 63 -3.04 9.35 9.57
CA VAL A 63 -2.56 8.60 8.41
C VAL A 63 -1.94 7.30 8.88
N SER A 64 -2.41 6.15 8.35
CA SER A 64 -1.73 4.87 8.53
C SER A 64 -1.10 4.41 7.22
N TYR A 65 0.10 3.85 7.30
CA TYR A 65 0.86 3.38 6.14
C TYR A 65 1.87 2.31 6.52
N ASN A 66 2.31 1.55 5.52
CA ASN A 66 3.38 0.58 5.68
C ASN A 66 4.73 1.29 5.82
N CYS A 67 5.47 0.98 6.86
CA CYS A 67 6.66 1.73 7.22
C CYS A 67 7.87 0.83 7.51
N PHE A 68 9.05 1.35 7.19
CA PHE A 68 10.31 0.78 7.64
C PHE A 68 10.61 1.21 9.09
N PRO A 69 11.27 0.34 9.90
CA PRO A 69 11.85 -0.98 9.56
C PRO A 69 10.85 -2.15 9.61
N GLY A 70 9.59 -1.95 9.99
CA GLY A 70 8.60 -3.03 10.15
C GLY A 70 8.43 -3.91 8.91
N TRP A 71 8.49 -3.32 7.70
CA TRP A 71 8.39 -4.03 6.44
C TRP A 71 9.72 -4.62 5.92
N SER A 72 10.85 -4.32 6.55
CA SER A 72 12.16 -4.80 6.09
C SER A 72 12.23 -6.31 5.91
N PRO A 73 11.68 -7.17 6.79
CA PRO A 73 11.73 -8.62 6.61
C PRO A 73 10.94 -9.15 5.41
N ALA A 74 9.90 -8.44 4.96
CA ALA A 74 9.07 -8.85 3.83
C ALA A 74 9.50 -8.20 2.50
N TYR A 75 10.29 -7.14 2.57
CA TYR A 75 10.67 -6.35 1.40
C TYR A 75 11.38 -7.14 0.30
N PRO A 76 12.35 -8.04 0.59
CA PRO A 76 13.01 -8.85 -0.44
C PRO A 76 12.03 -9.74 -1.22
N LEU A 77 11.06 -10.34 -0.55
CA LEU A 77 10.02 -11.15 -1.21
C LEU A 77 9.12 -10.27 -2.06
N ARG A 78 8.69 -9.15 -1.56
CA ARG A 78 7.90 -8.19 -2.34
C ARG A 78 8.63 -7.75 -3.59
N GLN A 79 9.92 -7.45 -3.49
CA GLN A 79 10.74 -7.08 -4.64
C GLN A 79 10.87 -8.23 -5.64
N LEU A 80 11.05 -9.47 -5.17
CA LEU A 80 11.11 -10.65 -6.00
C LEU A 80 9.80 -10.87 -6.78
N PHE A 81 8.65 -10.73 -6.10
CA PHE A 81 7.34 -10.84 -6.75
C PHE A 81 7.16 -9.76 -7.83
N ALA A 82 7.51 -8.51 -7.53
CA ALA A 82 7.41 -7.41 -8.48
C ALA A 82 8.31 -7.60 -9.71
N LEU A 83 9.52 -8.15 -9.53
CA LEU A 83 10.43 -8.46 -10.64
C LEU A 83 9.90 -9.62 -11.49
N HIS A 84 9.38 -10.68 -10.85
CA HIS A 84 8.76 -11.79 -11.58
C HIS A 84 7.53 -11.31 -12.36
N ASP A 85 6.70 -10.48 -11.78
CA ASP A 85 5.51 -9.92 -12.44
C ASP A 85 5.86 -9.05 -13.65
N ARG A 86 6.98 -8.33 -13.56
CA ARG A 86 7.43 -7.41 -14.62
C ARG A 86 8.17 -8.11 -15.74
N PHE A 87 8.99 -9.12 -15.45
CA PHE A 87 9.96 -9.71 -16.39
C PHE A 87 9.75 -11.20 -16.64
N GLY A 88 8.96 -11.88 -15.82
CA GLY A 88 8.62 -13.28 -15.98
C GLY A 88 7.53 -13.51 -17.03
N VAL A 89 7.30 -14.77 -17.33
CA VAL A 89 6.15 -15.18 -18.15
C VAL A 89 4.91 -15.12 -17.28
N ALA A 90 4.19 -14.00 -17.35
CA ALA A 90 3.00 -13.78 -16.55
C ALA A 90 1.77 -14.36 -17.25
N PRO A 91 1.01 -15.26 -16.62
CA PRO A 91 -0.27 -15.71 -17.12
C PRO A 91 -1.32 -14.58 -17.00
N HIS A 92 -2.42 -14.71 -17.75
CA HIS A 92 -3.50 -13.74 -17.67
C HIS A 92 -4.27 -13.83 -16.35
N GLY A 93 -4.57 -12.67 -15.76
CA GLY A 93 -5.35 -12.55 -14.52
C GLY A 93 -4.51 -12.38 -13.25
N ALA A 94 -5.03 -11.60 -12.31
CA ALA A 94 -4.31 -11.21 -11.10
C ALA A 94 -3.92 -12.42 -10.22
N SER A 95 -4.85 -13.36 -9.98
CA SER A 95 -4.56 -14.55 -9.17
C SER A 95 -3.50 -15.45 -9.78
N ALA A 96 -3.55 -15.66 -11.10
CA ALA A 96 -2.56 -16.50 -11.79
C ALA A 96 -1.16 -15.86 -11.77
N ARG A 97 -1.07 -14.54 -11.88
CA ARG A 97 0.21 -13.81 -11.74
C ARG A 97 0.80 -13.95 -10.33
N VAL A 98 -0.06 -13.86 -9.31
CA VAL A 98 0.36 -14.10 -7.91
C VAL A 98 0.87 -15.52 -7.74
N ASP A 99 0.13 -16.53 -8.21
CA ASP A 99 0.53 -17.94 -8.08
C ASP A 99 1.86 -18.22 -8.79
N ALA A 100 2.06 -17.69 -9.99
CA ALA A 100 3.31 -17.86 -10.73
C ALA A 100 4.51 -17.26 -9.98
N ALA A 101 4.36 -16.05 -9.40
CA ALA A 101 5.42 -15.41 -8.63
C ALA A 101 5.71 -16.15 -7.32
N LEU A 102 4.71 -16.69 -6.66
CA LEU A 102 4.88 -17.50 -5.45
C LEU A 102 5.62 -18.81 -5.75
N GLN A 103 5.22 -19.54 -6.79
CA GLN A 103 5.88 -20.77 -7.23
C GLN A 103 7.33 -20.54 -7.64
N PHE A 104 7.60 -19.48 -8.41
CA PHE A 104 8.96 -19.08 -8.76
C PHE A 104 9.81 -18.81 -7.53
N SER A 105 9.25 -18.06 -6.57
CA SER A 105 9.97 -17.71 -5.34
C SER A 105 10.24 -18.93 -4.47
N GLU A 106 9.31 -19.87 -4.38
CA GLU A 106 9.49 -21.14 -3.67
C GLU A 106 10.62 -21.96 -4.30
N ALA A 107 10.61 -22.13 -5.62
CA ALA A 107 11.67 -22.82 -6.35
C ALA A 107 13.05 -22.16 -6.18
N LEU A 108 13.09 -20.83 -6.22
CA LEU A 108 14.31 -20.06 -6.02
C LEU A 108 14.88 -20.28 -4.60
N LEU A 109 14.03 -20.21 -3.57
CA LEU A 109 14.49 -20.42 -2.18
C LEU A 109 14.87 -21.89 -1.91
N ALA A 110 14.21 -22.85 -2.56
CA ALA A 110 14.56 -24.27 -2.48
C ALA A 110 15.97 -24.56 -3.06
N ALA A 111 16.43 -23.76 -4.00
CA ALA A 111 17.81 -23.84 -4.54
C ALA A 111 18.88 -23.31 -3.57
N GLN A 112 18.53 -22.92 -2.36
CA GLN A 112 19.44 -22.47 -1.29
C GLN A 112 20.40 -21.36 -1.73
N PRO A 113 19.90 -20.22 -2.25
CA PRO A 113 20.75 -19.13 -2.67
C PRO A 113 21.56 -18.58 -1.49
N ASN A 114 22.79 -18.12 -1.74
CA ASN A 114 23.67 -17.57 -0.71
C ASN A 114 23.02 -16.42 0.11
N TYR A 115 22.06 -15.71 -0.49
CA TYR A 115 21.32 -14.67 0.22
C TYR A 115 20.58 -15.17 1.46
N LEU A 116 20.19 -16.45 1.51
CA LEU A 116 19.53 -17.03 2.68
C LEU A 116 20.42 -17.05 3.92
N GLN A 117 21.75 -16.98 3.79
CA GLN A 117 22.65 -16.84 4.94
C GLN A 117 22.43 -15.52 5.68
N ALA A 118 22.13 -14.45 4.94
CA ALA A 118 21.84 -13.14 5.50
C ALA A 118 20.34 -12.93 5.86
N ALA A 119 19.46 -13.76 5.32
CA ALA A 119 18.02 -13.66 5.48
C ALA A 119 17.35 -15.04 5.70
N PRO A 120 17.71 -15.78 6.76
CA PRO A 120 17.25 -17.16 6.99
C PRO A 120 15.74 -17.26 7.26
N GLN A 121 15.08 -16.15 7.57
CA GLN A 121 13.63 -16.10 7.84
C GLN A 121 12.78 -16.10 6.55
N LEU A 122 13.35 -15.93 5.36
CA LEU A 122 12.57 -15.77 4.13
C LEU A 122 11.74 -17.00 3.75
N PRO A 123 12.22 -18.26 3.86
CA PRO A 123 11.41 -19.42 3.54
C PRO A 123 10.14 -19.52 4.38
N GLU A 124 10.22 -19.30 5.69
CA GLU A 124 9.06 -19.35 6.58
C GLU A 124 8.11 -18.18 6.31
N ARG A 125 8.66 -17.02 6.01
CA ARG A 125 7.87 -15.84 5.60
C ARG A 125 7.12 -16.10 4.29
N LEU A 126 7.78 -16.68 3.30
CA LEU A 126 7.13 -17.05 2.03
C LEU A 126 5.99 -18.04 2.26
N LYS A 127 6.20 -19.05 3.07
CA LYS A 127 5.18 -20.04 3.44
C LYS A 127 3.95 -19.37 4.08
N THR A 128 4.16 -18.42 4.99
CA THR A 128 3.07 -17.64 5.59
C THR A 128 2.30 -16.84 4.51
N ILE A 129 3.00 -16.20 3.58
CA ILE A 129 2.40 -15.45 2.47
C ILE A 129 1.59 -16.38 1.56
N MET A 130 2.11 -17.54 1.22
CA MET A 130 1.43 -18.52 0.35
C MET A 130 0.08 -18.99 0.90
N GLY A 131 -0.11 -18.99 2.22
CA GLY A 131 -1.38 -19.31 2.89
C GLY A 131 -2.44 -18.21 2.83
N GLN A 132 -2.13 -17.01 2.33
CA GLN A 132 -3.04 -15.87 2.31
C GLN A 132 -3.95 -15.87 1.07
N ASN A 133 -5.03 -15.08 1.13
CA ASN A 133 -5.96 -14.88 0.02
C ASN A 133 -5.27 -14.23 -1.18
N ARG A 134 -5.49 -14.73 -2.39
CA ARG A 134 -4.84 -14.26 -3.62
C ARG A 134 -5.18 -12.83 -4.01
N GLN A 135 -6.41 -12.39 -3.75
CA GLN A 135 -6.81 -10.99 -4.00
C GLN A 135 -6.11 -10.03 -3.03
N TYR A 136 -6.01 -10.43 -1.76
CA TYR A 136 -5.23 -9.69 -0.77
C TYR A 136 -3.76 -9.57 -1.19
N LEU A 137 -3.15 -10.69 -1.61
CA LEU A 137 -1.75 -10.69 -2.07
C LEU A 137 -1.55 -9.81 -3.32
N ALA A 138 -2.49 -9.86 -4.27
CA ALA A 138 -2.43 -9.02 -5.46
C ALA A 138 -2.40 -7.53 -5.09
N HIS A 139 -3.20 -7.12 -4.10
CA HIS A 139 -3.19 -5.75 -3.62
C HIS A 139 -1.92 -5.42 -2.81
N GLU A 140 -1.53 -6.29 -1.87
CA GLU A 140 -0.47 -6.03 -0.90
C GLU A 140 0.93 -6.06 -1.54
N TYR A 141 1.20 -6.98 -2.47
CA TYR A 141 2.53 -7.23 -3.00
C TYR A 141 2.71 -6.88 -4.48
N PHE A 142 1.63 -6.76 -5.25
CA PHE A 142 1.69 -6.55 -6.70
C PHE A 142 1.15 -5.18 -7.13
N ASN A 143 0.74 -4.35 -6.19
CA ASN A 143 0.32 -2.99 -6.50
C ASN A 143 1.48 -2.22 -7.16
N ARG A 144 1.19 -1.54 -8.27
CA ARG A 144 2.18 -0.76 -9.02
C ARG A 144 2.75 0.38 -8.19
N GLU A 145 1.86 1.11 -7.52
CA GLU A 145 2.24 2.13 -6.56
C GLU A 145 2.45 1.47 -5.21
N TRP A 146 3.67 1.49 -4.72
CA TRP A 146 4.01 0.91 -3.43
C TRP A 146 5.13 1.73 -2.77
N ASN A 147 4.74 2.55 -1.81
CA ASN A 147 5.58 3.56 -1.17
C ASN A 147 5.74 3.26 0.33
N CYS A 148 6.48 2.19 0.67
CA CYS A 148 6.91 1.95 2.04
C CYS A 148 8.06 2.91 2.37
N MET A 149 7.99 3.62 3.48
CA MET A 149 8.95 4.65 3.82
C MET A 149 9.22 4.73 5.32
N TYR A 150 10.34 5.34 5.71
CA TYR A 150 10.56 5.71 7.10
C TYR A 150 9.69 6.90 7.50
N PHE A 151 9.33 6.97 8.79
CA PHE A 151 8.52 8.06 9.34
C PHE A 151 9.07 9.45 8.99
N THR A 152 10.38 9.61 9.07
CA THR A 152 11.04 10.89 8.74
C THR A 152 10.79 11.39 7.32
N LYS A 153 10.58 10.46 6.36
CA LYS A 153 10.19 10.83 5.00
C LYS A 153 8.73 11.26 4.93
N CYS A 154 7.86 10.61 5.68
CA CYS A 154 6.45 10.99 5.73
C CYS A 154 6.30 12.37 6.36
N ALA A 155 6.88 12.58 7.53
CA ALA A 155 6.82 13.85 8.28
C ALA A 155 7.53 15.02 7.58
N GLY A 156 8.51 14.75 6.71
CA GLY A 156 9.23 15.77 5.94
C GLY A 156 8.66 16.01 4.53
N SER A 157 7.58 15.33 4.16
CA SER A 157 6.92 15.57 2.87
C SER A 157 6.24 16.94 2.90
N PRO A 158 6.39 17.77 1.85
CA PRO A 158 5.70 19.07 1.78
C PRO A 158 4.18 18.85 1.90
N GLY A 159 3.58 19.36 2.97
CA GLY A 159 2.14 19.31 3.20
C GLY A 159 1.65 18.31 4.26
N VAL A 160 2.52 17.65 5.02
CA VAL A 160 2.18 16.88 6.21
C VAL A 160 2.70 17.58 7.46
#